data_1a4216cf72f3f4d52d50390ec4e8af63
#
_entry.id   1a4216cf72f3f4d52d50390ec4e8af63
#
_cell.length_a   1.000
_cell.length_b   1.000
_cell.length_c   1.000
_cell.angle_alpha   90.00
_cell.angle_beta   90.00
_cell.angle_gamma   90.00
#
_symmetry.space_group_name_H-M   'P 1'
#
loop_
_entity.id
_entity.type
_entity.pdbx_description
1 polymer ?
#
loop_
_entity_poly.entity_id
_entity_poly.type
_entity_poly.pdbx_seq_one_letter_code
_entity_poly.pdbx_strand_id
1 'polypeptide(L)'
;IANPPYFDRKSSVSSKNLSKEKAFGDSHPITEWLKVAAKRAKPKGFVHFIVRTNRLPEIFSNVPKSLGSLVMTPIISRENQKAKLTILHAKKNGRADFMVSSPIVLHPEKKEASSKYVLEVENVLRKGTSLTTWI
;
A
#
# COMPACT_ATOMS: atom_id res chain seq x y z
N ILE A 1 -6.63 -8.02 -0.24
CA ILE A 1 -5.72 -7.02 0.36
C ILE A 1 -4.42 -7.73 0.68
N ALA A 2 -3.30 -7.12 0.35
CA ALA A 2 -1.98 -7.58 0.72
C ALA A 2 -1.16 -6.45 1.34
N ASN A 3 -0.45 -6.78 2.40
CA ASN A 3 0.52 -5.91 3.05
C ASN A 3 1.88 -6.64 3.06
N PRO A 4 2.61 -6.63 1.92
CA PRO A 4 3.88 -7.32 1.81
C PRO A 4 4.90 -6.76 2.80
N PRO A 5 5.86 -7.57 3.27
CA PRO A 5 6.89 -7.10 4.18
C PRO A 5 7.70 -5.94 3.57
N TYR A 6 7.97 -4.93 4.38
CA TYR A 6 8.60 -3.67 3.92
C TYR A 6 10.12 -3.74 3.80
N PHE A 7 10.75 -4.81 4.29
CA PHE A 7 12.20 -4.89 4.38
C PHE A 7 12.78 -5.85 3.35
N ASP A 8 13.75 -5.35 2.59
CA ASP A 8 14.61 -6.18 1.75
C ASP A 8 15.74 -6.74 2.62
N ARG A 9 15.97 -8.05 2.61
CA ARG A 9 17.04 -8.70 3.39
C ARG A 9 18.44 -8.14 3.11
N LYS A 10 18.63 -7.50 1.96
CA LYS A 10 19.94 -6.93 1.58
C LYS A 10 20.29 -5.65 2.36
N SER A 11 19.35 -5.05 3.07
CA SER A 11 19.54 -3.76 3.77
C SER A 11 19.28 -3.81 5.28
N SER A 12 18.91 -4.96 5.85
CA SER A 12 18.65 -5.06 7.29
C SER A 12 19.75 -5.82 8.01
N VAL A 13 20.26 -5.24 9.10
CA VAL A 13 21.12 -5.94 10.06
C VAL A 13 20.31 -7.12 10.62
N SER A 14 20.87 -8.35 10.53
CA SER A 14 20.20 -9.55 11.03
C SER A 14 19.86 -9.39 12.51
N SER A 15 18.62 -9.54 12.88
CA SER A 15 18.23 -9.52 14.30
C SER A 15 18.57 -10.89 14.91
N LYS A 16 19.15 -10.90 16.13
CA LYS A 16 19.48 -12.11 16.88
C LYS A 16 18.24 -12.95 17.29
N ASN A 17 17.05 -12.55 16.87
CA ASN A 17 15.81 -13.22 17.26
C ASN A 17 15.15 -13.89 16.04
N LEU A 18 15.34 -15.21 15.92
CA LEU A 18 14.83 -16.07 14.84
C LEU A 18 13.32 -15.94 14.58
N SER A 19 12.52 -15.64 15.61
CA SER A 19 11.07 -15.46 15.46
C SER A 19 10.73 -14.14 14.76
N LYS A 20 11.51 -13.08 15.03
CA LYS A 20 11.41 -11.79 14.32
C LYS A 20 11.95 -11.92 12.90
N GLU A 21 13.00 -12.69 12.66
CA GLU A 21 13.50 -12.93 11.30
C GLU A 21 12.47 -13.61 10.41
N LYS A 22 11.72 -14.60 10.93
CA LYS A 22 10.63 -15.25 10.17
C LYS A 22 9.48 -14.28 9.87
N ALA A 23 9.16 -13.37 10.79
CA ALA A 23 8.08 -12.40 10.60
C ALA A 23 8.46 -11.21 9.69
N PHE A 24 9.74 -10.81 9.68
CA PHE A 24 10.23 -9.65 8.93
C PHE A 24 11.00 -10.02 7.66
N GLY A 25 11.41 -11.27 7.52
CA GLY A 25 12.29 -11.75 6.45
C GLY A 25 11.60 -12.67 5.47
N ASP A 26 10.41 -12.34 5.00
CA ASP A 26 9.85 -13.11 3.89
C ASP A 26 10.70 -12.90 2.65
N SER A 27 11.32 -13.99 2.18
CA SER A 27 12.28 -13.99 1.08
C SER A 27 11.64 -13.76 -0.29
N HIS A 28 10.31 -13.56 -0.33
CA HIS A 28 9.57 -13.43 -1.57
C HIS A 28 9.60 -11.99 -2.07
N PRO A 29 10.09 -11.74 -3.30
CA PRO A 29 10.07 -10.41 -3.90
C PRO A 29 8.63 -9.93 -4.09
N ILE A 30 8.42 -8.62 -4.08
CA ILE A 30 7.09 -8.01 -4.27
C ILE A 30 6.41 -8.50 -5.57
N THR A 31 7.19 -8.87 -6.55
CA THR A 31 6.72 -9.42 -7.83
C THR A 31 5.95 -10.72 -7.67
N GLU A 32 6.33 -11.58 -6.73
CA GLU A 32 5.60 -12.82 -6.43
C GLU A 32 4.24 -12.52 -5.78
N TRP A 33 4.20 -11.53 -4.88
CA TRP A 33 2.93 -11.07 -4.30
C TRP A 33 1.97 -10.56 -5.36
N LEU A 34 2.47 -9.80 -6.34
CA LEU A 34 1.66 -9.32 -7.47
C LEU A 34 1.10 -10.48 -8.32
N LYS A 35 1.93 -11.48 -8.63
CA LYS A 35 1.52 -12.67 -9.38
C LYS A 35 0.45 -13.48 -8.65
N VAL A 36 0.67 -13.74 -7.36
CA VAL A 36 -0.28 -14.50 -6.52
C VAL A 36 -1.60 -13.74 -6.42
N ALA A 37 -1.59 -12.44 -6.15
CA ALA A 37 -2.79 -11.62 -6.07
C ALA A 37 -3.55 -11.61 -7.40
N ALA A 38 -2.85 -11.43 -8.52
CA ALA A 38 -3.43 -11.49 -9.85
C ALA A 38 -4.07 -12.86 -10.15
N LYS A 39 -3.44 -13.96 -9.72
CA LYS A 39 -3.96 -15.31 -9.89
C LYS A 39 -5.22 -15.56 -9.04
N ARG A 40 -5.22 -15.07 -7.80
CA ARG A 40 -6.31 -15.30 -6.83
C ARG A 40 -7.50 -14.36 -6.99
N ALA A 41 -7.31 -13.20 -7.59
CA ALA A 41 -8.41 -12.27 -7.85
C ALA A 41 -9.42 -12.89 -8.83
N LYS A 42 -10.70 -12.79 -8.48
CA LYS A 42 -11.81 -13.15 -9.38
C LYS A 42 -11.83 -12.20 -10.59
N PRO A 43 -12.38 -12.61 -11.74
CA PRO A 43 -12.63 -11.70 -12.86
C PRO A 43 -13.37 -10.43 -12.39
N LYS A 44 -12.93 -9.25 -12.82
CA LYS A 44 -13.42 -7.94 -12.39
C LYS A 44 -13.21 -7.63 -10.89
N GLY A 45 -12.64 -8.55 -10.10
CA GLY A 45 -12.30 -8.32 -8.70
C GLY A 45 -11.12 -7.36 -8.54
N PHE A 46 -10.97 -6.86 -7.32
CA PHE A 46 -9.95 -5.87 -6.97
C PHE A 46 -8.86 -6.48 -6.11
N VAL A 47 -7.66 -5.94 -6.26
CA VAL A 47 -6.52 -6.20 -5.36
C VAL A 47 -6.02 -4.88 -4.82
N HIS A 48 -5.59 -4.88 -3.57
CA HIS A 48 -5.06 -3.72 -2.87
C HIS A 48 -3.75 -4.10 -2.21
N PHE A 49 -2.74 -3.28 -2.42
CA PHE A 49 -1.44 -3.41 -1.79
C PHE A 49 -1.12 -2.14 -1.01
N ILE A 50 -0.63 -2.30 0.22
CA ILE A 50 0.02 -1.22 0.95
C ILE A 50 1.52 -1.44 0.82
N VAL A 51 2.24 -0.50 0.21
CA VAL A 51 3.66 -0.65 -0.08
C VAL A 51 4.43 0.62 0.26
N ARG A 52 5.74 0.50 0.45
CA ARG A 52 6.61 1.68 0.49
C ARG A 52 6.66 2.34 -0.87
N THR A 53 6.55 3.66 -0.89
CA THR A 53 6.53 4.45 -2.13
C THR A 53 7.78 4.23 -3.00
N ASN A 54 8.94 4.01 -2.39
CA ASN A 54 10.18 3.71 -3.11
C ASN A 54 10.21 2.36 -3.84
N ARG A 55 9.22 1.47 -3.57
CA ARG A 55 9.08 0.17 -4.27
C ARG A 55 8.19 0.28 -5.53
N LEU A 56 7.56 1.42 -5.76
CA LEU A 56 6.67 1.61 -6.91
C LEU A 56 7.35 1.38 -8.28
N PRO A 57 8.59 1.83 -8.53
CA PRO A 57 9.24 1.56 -9.81
C PRO A 57 9.36 0.06 -10.11
N GLU A 58 9.76 -0.75 -9.11
CA GLU A 58 9.83 -2.20 -9.22
C GLU A 58 8.45 -2.81 -9.47
N ILE A 59 7.44 -2.33 -8.75
CA ILE A 59 6.07 -2.81 -8.87
C ILE A 59 5.54 -2.53 -10.27
N PHE A 60 5.62 -1.29 -10.75
CA PHE A 60 5.10 -0.92 -12.07
C PHE A 60 5.79 -1.67 -13.22
N SER A 61 7.09 -1.94 -13.09
CA SER A 61 7.81 -2.74 -14.07
C SER A 61 7.39 -4.21 -14.11
N ASN A 62 6.66 -4.69 -13.10
CA ASN A 62 6.31 -6.11 -12.93
C ASN A 62 4.80 -6.36 -12.73
N VAL A 63 3.94 -5.37 -12.96
CA VAL A 63 2.49 -5.57 -12.88
C VAL A 63 2.05 -6.62 -13.89
N PRO A 64 1.39 -7.71 -13.45
CA PRO A 64 0.86 -8.70 -14.38
C PRO A 64 -0.15 -8.08 -15.35
N LYS A 65 -0.07 -8.43 -16.65
CA LYS A 65 -0.98 -7.93 -17.70
C LYS A 65 -2.46 -8.14 -17.38
N SER A 66 -2.77 -9.08 -16.50
CA SER A 66 -4.15 -9.35 -16.06
C SER A 66 -4.65 -8.38 -14.98
N LEU A 67 -3.82 -7.47 -14.48
CA LEU A 67 -4.19 -6.38 -13.59
C LEU A 67 -4.10 -5.06 -14.36
N GLY A 68 -5.15 -4.25 -14.26
CA GLY A 68 -5.19 -2.92 -14.87
C GLY A 68 -6.11 -2.00 -14.07
N SER A 69 -6.50 -0.86 -14.65
CA SER A 69 -7.22 0.20 -13.92
C SER A 69 -6.52 0.52 -12.60
N LEU A 70 -5.21 0.77 -12.69
CA LEU A 70 -4.38 1.01 -11.52
C LEU A 70 -4.69 2.39 -10.93
N VAL A 71 -4.89 2.43 -9.63
CA VAL A 71 -5.00 3.69 -8.88
C VAL A 71 -3.96 3.70 -7.76
N MET A 72 -3.19 4.76 -7.70
CA MET A 72 -2.19 5.00 -6.67
C MET A 72 -2.68 6.06 -5.70
N THR A 73 -2.80 5.71 -4.43
CA THR A 73 -3.20 6.62 -3.35
C THR A 73 -2.04 6.81 -2.38
N PRO A 74 -1.34 7.97 -2.41
CA PRO A 74 -0.28 8.25 -1.46
C PRO A 74 -0.80 8.37 -0.03
N ILE A 75 -0.02 7.90 0.96
CA ILE A 75 -0.30 8.13 2.38
C ILE A 75 0.78 9.06 2.93
N ILE A 76 0.37 10.21 3.44
CA ILE A 76 1.23 11.20 4.05
C ILE A 76 0.90 11.37 5.53
N SER A 77 1.92 11.56 6.35
CA SER A 77 1.68 11.76 7.78
C SER A 77 1.01 13.09 8.08
N ARG A 78 1.38 14.14 7.37
CA ARG A 78 0.82 15.50 7.45
C ARG A 78 0.84 16.13 6.08
N GLU A 79 0.09 17.21 5.89
CA GLU A 79 0.14 18.03 4.68
C GLU A 79 1.58 18.43 4.33
N ASN A 80 1.87 18.59 3.07
CA ASN A 80 3.19 18.95 2.54
C ASN A 80 4.34 17.99 2.88
N GLN A 81 4.04 16.78 3.37
CA GLN A 81 5.03 15.74 3.64
C GLN A 81 5.14 14.75 2.47
N LYS A 82 6.34 14.22 2.29
CA LYS A 82 6.57 13.15 1.29
C LYS A 82 5.85 11.88 1.70
N ALA A 83 5.15 11.26 0.77
CA ALA A 83 4.53 9.96 0.98
C ALA A 83 5.60 8.88 1.16
N LYS A 84 5.58 8.19 2.30
CA LYS A 84 6.43 7.03 2.57
C LYS A 84 5.73 5.72 2.24
N LEU A 85 4.42 5.71 2.32
CA LEU A 85 3.55 4.58 1.99
C LEU A 85 2.58 4.98 0.88
N THR A 86 2.15 3.99 0.14
CA THR A 86 1.19 4.14 -0.95
C THR A 86 0.26 2.93 -0.94
N ILE A 87 -1.02 3.17 -1.14
CA ILE A 87 -1.96 2.12 -1.48
C ILE A 87 -2.00 2.03 -3.00
N LEU A 88 -1.75 0.85 -3.53
CA LEU A 88 -1.93 0.55 -4.93
C LEU A 88 -3.18 -0.31 -5.07
N HIS A 89 -4.15 0.19 -5.79
CA HIS A 89 -5.37 -0.50 -6.17
C HIS A 89 -5.27 -0.96 -7.61
N ALA A 90 -5.72 -2.18 -7.90
CA ALA A 90 -5.77 -2.70 -9.25
C ALA A 90 -7.03 -3.57 -9.46
N LYS A 91 -7.55 -3.61 -10.67
CA LYS A 91 -8.70 -4.41 -11.06
C LYS A 91 -8.27 -5.55 -11.98
N LYS A 92 -8.74 -6.76 -11.70
CA LYS A 92 -8.54 -7.91 -12.59
C LYS A 92 -9.22 -7.66 -13.93
N ASN A 93 -8.42 -7.72 -15.01
CA ASN A 93 -8.83 -7.38 -16.37
C ASN A 93 -9.39 -5.95 -16.52
N GLY A 94 -8.93 -5.01 -15.65
CA GLY A 94 -9.22 -3.59 -15.76
C GLY A 94 -8.59 -3.00 -17.03
N ARG A 95 -9.23 -1.97 -17.62
CA ARG A 95 -8.77 -1.29 -18.84
C ARG A 95 -8.78 0.23 -18.74
N ALA A 96 -9.21 0.79 -17.60
CA ALA A 96 -9.15 2.23 -17.38
C ALA A 96 -7.69 2.69 -17.19
N ASP A 97 -7.45 3.95 -17.49
CA ASP A 97 -6.15 4.59 -17.37
C ASP A 97 -5.63 4.55 -15.93
N PHE A 98 -4.31 4.67 -15.81
CA PHE A 98 -3.65 4.84 -14.52
C PHE A 98 -4.04 6.19 -13.92
N MET A 99 -4.38 6.18 -12.63
CA MET A 99 -4.70 7.38 -11.88
C MET A 99 -3.87 7.50 -10.61
N VAL A 100 -3.60 8.74 -10.22
CA VAL A 100 -3.08 9.10 -8.90
C VAL A 100 -4.19 9.86 -8.18
N SER A 101 -4.67 9.33 -7.08
CA SER A 101 -5.68 10.00 -6.26
C SER A 101 -5.06 11.03 -5.31
N SER A 102 -5.89 11.88 -4.74
CA SER A 102 -5.47 12.75 -3.63
C SER A 102 -4.85 11.93 -2.49
N PRO A 103 -3.84 12.46 -1.80
CA PRO A 103 -3.20 11.75 -0.71
C PRO A 103 -4.14 11.61 0.50
N ILE A 104 -3.98 10.49 1.22
CA ILE A 104 -4.57 10.33 2.55
C ILE A 104 -3.65 11.01 3.56
N VAL A 105 -4.15 12.03 4.22
CA VAL A 105 -3.46 12.73 5.31
C VAL A 105 -3.81 12.05 6.63
N LEU A 106 -2.82 11.58 7.39
CA LEU A 106 -3.07 10.84 8.64
C LEU A 106 -3.34 11.75 9.83
N HIS A 107 -2.60 12.84 9.95
CA HIS A 107 -2.62 13.71 11.14
C HIS A 107 -2.86 15.17 10.76
N PRO A 108 -3.53 15.96 11.62
CA PRO A 108 -3.72 17.39 11.39
C PRO A 108 -2.38 18.15 11.46
N GLU A 109 -2.35 19.37 10.90
CA GLU A 109 -1.13 20.18 10.82
C GLU A 109 -0.53 20.56 12.19
N LYS A 110 -1.35 20.83 13.19
CA LYS A 110 -0.89 21.33 14.50
C LYS A 110 -0.19 20.25 15.31
N LYS A 111 1.01 20.57 15.79
CA LYS A 111 1.86 19.68 16.59
C LYS A 111 1.23 19.21 17.92
N GLU A 112 0.31 19.98 18.49
CA GLU A 112 -0.38 19.65 19.75
C GLU A 112 -1.23 18.37 19.72
N ALA A 113 -1.59 17.91 18.52
CA ALA A 113 -2.37 16.69 18.32
C ALA A 113 -1.53 15.57 17.66
N SER A 114 -0.28 15.42 18.03
CA SER A 114 0.70 14.55 17.37
C SER A 114 0.28 13.07 17.27
N SER A 115 -0.61 12.62 18.13
CA SER A 115 -1.12 11.23 18.15
C SER A 115 -2.55 11.08 17.60
N LYS A 116 -3.26 12.17 17.31
CA LYS A 116 -4.62 12.09 16.77
C LYS A 116 -4.60 11.95 15.25
N TYR A 117 -5.46 11.09 14.75
CA TYR A 117 -5.76 11.01 13.32
C TYR A 117 -6.73 12.12 12.92
N VAL A 118 -6.73 12.49 11.63
CA VAL A 118 -7.83 13.30 11.08
C VAL A 118 -9.14 12.51 11.20
N LEU A 119 -10.26 13.23 11.33
CA LEU A 119 -11.57 12.62 11.62
C LEU A 119 -11.97 11.54 10.60
N GLU A 120 -11.65 11.74 9.33
CA GLU A 120 -11.93 10.77 8.26
C GLU A 120 -11.18 9.45 8.50
N VAL A 121 -9.87 9.52 8.78
CA VAL A 121 -9.04 8.35 9.08
C VAL A 121 -9.50 7.67 10.37
N GLU A 122 -9.87 8.43 11.39
CA GLU A 122 -10.38 7.90 12.64
C GLU A 122 -11.69 7.14 12.44
N ASN A 123 -12.60 7.65 11.62
CA ASN A 123 -13.85 6.97 11.27
C ASN A 123 -13.61 5.67 10.51
N VAL A 124 -12.65 5.64 9.57
CA VAL A 124 -12.26 4.40 8.89
C VAL A 124 -11.74 3.37 9.88
N LEU A 125 -10.82 3.78 10.76
CA LEU A 125 -10.19 2.86 11.72
C LEU A 125 -11.15 2.33 12.79
N ARG A 126 -12.07 3.19 13.28
CA ARG A 126 -12.96 2.84 14.38
C ARG A 126 -14.33 2.30 13.93
N LYS A 127 -14.86 2.79 12.81
CA LYS A 127 -16.21 2.47 12.34
C LYS A 127 -16.25 1.68 11.05
N GLY A 128 -15.08 1.46 10.40
CA GLY A 128 -15.00 0.77 9.11
C GLY A 128 -15.67 1.52 7.96
N THR A 129 -15.80 2.84 8.05
CA THR A 129 -16.35 3.65 6.96
C THR A 129 -15.42 3.63 5.75
N SER A 130 -15.97 3.73 4.55
CA SER A 130 -15.17 3.85 3.33
C SER A 130 -14.46 5.21 3.28
N LEU A 131 -13.23 5.24 2.78
CA LEU A 131 -12.58 6.50 2.40
C LEU A 131 -13.24 7.02 1.13
N THR A 132 -13.67 8.27 1.14
CA THR A 132 -14.34 8.92 0.00
C THR A 132 -13.43 9.09 -1.22
N THR A 133 -12.13 8.95 -1.04
CA THR A 133 -11.08 9.08 -2.07
C THR A 133 -10.92 7.86 -2.99
N TRP A 134 -11.74 6.82 -2.82
CA TRP A 134 -11.59 5.55 -3.56
C TRP A 134 -12.47 5.42 -4.81
N ILE A 135 -13.19 6.45 -5.17
CA ILE A 135 -14.12 6.44 -6.32
C ILE A 135 -13.54 7.26 -7.45
#